data_9edc311c9a7a331d3d6d098f4070bc4b
#
_entry.id   9edc311c9a7a331d3d6d098f4070bc4b
#
_cell.length_a   1.000
_cell.length_b   1.000
_cell.length_c   1.000
_cell.angle_alpha   90.00
_cell.angle_beta   90.00
_cell.angle_gamma   90.00
#
_symmetry.space_group_name_H-M   'P 1'
#
loop_
_entity.id
_entity.type
_entity.pdbx_description
1 polymer ?
#
loop_
_entity_poly.entity_id
_entity_poly.type
_entity_poly.pdbx_seq_one_letter_code
_entity_poly.pdbx_strand_id
1 'polypeptide(L)'
;MRNDLNFETFLFFSPKKIILSVNQKGNLKQIYKNEILIDNYLDELNFEKLDNFLNENIFKVEKILDNFIQNIDIAIFSEDLFTLKLSVKKNNYNEIIDNSKLTYLLNDAKDDCKETIKDKKIIHIL
;
A
#
# COMPACT_ATOMS: atom_id res chain seq x y z
N MET A 1 20.93 18.99 11.89
CA MET A 1 19.63 18.31 11.86
C MET A 1 19.43 17.69 10.49
N ARG A 2 19.14 16.43 10.46
CA ARG A 2 18.90 15.73 9.21
C ARG A 2 17.53 16.06 8.65
N ASN A 3 17.45 16.27 7.36
CA ASN A 3 16.19 16.55 6.69
C ASN A 3 15.64 15.26 6.07
N ASP A 4 14.47 14.82 6.49
CA ASP A 4 13.80 13.62 5.99
C ASP A 4 13.51 13.66 4.51
N LEU A 5 13.41 14.86 3.95
CA LEU A 5 13.19 15.06 2.52
C LEU A 5 14.32 14.50 1.66
N ASN A 6 15.47 14.16 2.27
CA ASN A 6 16.63 13.64 1.55
C ASN A 6 16.60 12.12 1.37
N PHE A 7 15.63 11.42 1.93
CA PHE A 7 15.56 9.96 1.89
C PHE A 7 14.21 9.47 1.41
N GLU A 8 14.23 8.37 0.70
CA GLU A 8 13.04 7.66 0.24
C GLU A 8 13.07 6.23 0.78
N THR A 9 11.97 5.81 1.36
CA THR A 9 11.82 4.46 1.91
C THR A 9 10.83 3.68 1.07
N PHE A 10 11.23 2.49 0.63
CA PHE A 10 10.44 1.60 -0.22
C PHE A 10 10.26 0.26 0.45
N LEU A 11 9.04 -0.25 0.39
CA LEU A 11 8.69 -1.59 0.82
C LEU A 11 8.10 -2.38 -0.34
N PHE A 12 8.69 -3.51 -0.66
CA PHE A 12 8.12 -4.47 -1.59
C PHE A 12 7.60 -5.66 -0.81
N PHE A 13 6.36 -6.05 -1.06
CA PHE A 13 5.70 -7.15 -0.36
C PHE A 13 5.02 -8.09 -1.35
N SER A 14 5.42 -9.34 -1.32
CA SER A 14 4.86 -10.41 -2.15
C SER A 14 4.73 -11.70 -1.33
N PRO A 15 4.02 -12.72 -1.85
CA PRO A 15 3.95 -14.01 -1.17
C PRO A 15 5.31 -14.67 -0.94
N LYS A 16 6.31 -14.34 -1.75
CA LYS A 16 7.62 -15.02 -1.75
C LYS A 16 8.73 -14.21 -1.11
N LYS A 17 8.57 -12.90 -0.96
CA LYS A 17 9.62 -12.06 -0.35
C LYS A 17 9.11 -10.71 0.13
N ILE A 18 9.86 -10.16 1.06
CA ILE A 18 9.67 -8.80 1.55
C ILE A 18 11.01 -8.09 1.45
N ILE A 19 10.99 -6.86 0.89
CA ILE A 19 12.19 -6.04 0.75
C ILE A 19 11.90 -4.66 1.34
N LEU A 20 12.79 -4.20 2.22
CA LEU A 20 12.80 -2.83 2.69
C LEU A 20 14.08 -2.16 2.21
N SER A 21 13.96 -1.02 1.56
CA SER A 21 15.10 -0.29 1.01
C SER A 21 14.96 1.19 1.29
N VAL A 22 16.07 1.82 1.63
CA VAL A 22 16.14 3.26 1.86
C VAL A 22 17.22 3.83 0.95
N ASN A 23 16.85 4.80 0.13
CA ASN A 23 17.75 5.44 -0.81
C ASN A 23 17.84 6.93 -0.54
N GLN A 24 18.98 7.51 -0.83
CA GLN A 24 19.14 8.95 -0.81
C GLN A 24 18.50 9.55 -2.06
N LYS A 25 17.70 10.60 -1.89
CA LYS A 25 17.13 11.33 -3.02
C LYS A 25 18.23 12.02 -3.83
N GLY A 26 17.99 12.13 -5.11
CA GLY A 26 18.88 12.81 -6.03
C GLY A 26 19.93 11.91 -6.67
N ASN A 27 20.76 11.24 -5.88
CA ASN A 27 21.79 10.33 -6.41
C ASN A 27 21.40 8.85 -6.36
N LEU A 28 20.25 8.52 -5.80
CA LEU A 28 19.74 7.15 -5.64
C LEU A 28 20.69 6.23 -4.87
N LYS A 29 21.58 6.78 -4.05
CA LYS A 29 22.49 5.98 -3.24
C LYS A 29 21.70 5.16 -2.23
N GLN A 30 21.86 3.84 -2.27
CA GLN A 30 21.25 2.94 -1.30
C GLN A 30 21.95 3.06 0.05
N ILE A 31 21.17 3.38 1.09
CA ILE A 31 21.66 3.54 2.46
C ILE A 31 21.39 2.29 3.27
N TYR A 32 20.26 1.65 3.03
CA TYR A 32 19.84 0.46 3.75
C TYR A 32 19.05 -0.45 2.83
N LYS A 33 19.26 -1.75 2.96
CA LYS A 33 18.42 -2.75 2.31
C LYS A 33 18.41 -4.01 3.16
N ASN A 34 17.23 -4.54 3.37
CA ASN A 34 17.06 -5.89 3.92
C ASN A 34 15.98 -6.62 3.14
N GLU A 35 16.20 -7.89 2.94
CA GLU A 35 15.31 -8.76 2.18
C GLU A 35 15.15 -10.07 2.93
N ILE A 36 13.93 -10.56 3.02
CA ILE A 36 13.65 -11.93 3.47
C ILE A 36 12.89 -12.69 2.40
N LEU A 37 13.21 -13.97 2.27
CA LEU A 37 12.48 -14.89 1.43
C LEU A 37 11.46 -15.64 2.29
N ILE A 38 10.26 -15.82 1.74
CA ILE A 38 9.19 -16.54 2.42
C ILE A 38 8.98 -17.87 1.71
N ASP A 39 9.18 -18.96 2.44
CA ASP A 39 8.86 -20.30 1.95
C ASP A 39 7.37 -20.53 2.18
N ASN A 40 6.59 -20.31 1.13
CA ASN A 40 5.14 -20.35 1.19
C ASN A 40 4.60 -21.19 0.04
N TYR A 41 3.89 -22.27 0.37
CA TYR A 41 3.25 -23.13 -0.61
C TYR A 41 2.02 -22.46 -1.24
N LEU A 42 1.38 -21.58 -0.50
CA LEU A 42 0.23 -20.80 -0.96
C LEU A 42 0.74 -19.47 -1.49
N ASP A 43 0.22 -19.02 -2.61
CA ASP A 43 0.58 -17.72 -3.18
C ASP A 43 -0.18 -16.59 -2.46
N GLU A 44 -0.24 -16.66 -1.13
CA GLU A 44 -0.91 -15.69 -0.27
C GLU A 44 0.08 -14.77 0.41
N LEU A 45 -0.32 -13.52 0.59
CA LEU A 45 0.45 -12.55 1.36
C LEU A 45 0.47 -12.95 2.84
N ASN A 46 1.66 -13.01 3.42
CA ASN A 46 1.84 -13.34 4.83
C ASN A 46 2.05 -12.07 5.65
N PHE A 47 0.97 -11.52 6.19
CA PHE A 47 1.00 -10.28 6.96
C PHE A 47 1.71 -10.42 8.31
N GLU A 48 1.71 -11.60 8.91
CA GLU A 48 2.46 -11.85 10.13
C GLU A 48 3.97 -11.73 9.88
N LYS A 49 4.46 -12.28 8.78
CA LYS A 49 5.86 -12.13 8.38
C LYS A 49 6.20 -10.67 8.09
N LEU A 50 5.29 -9.93 7.45
CA LEU A 50 5.47 -8.51 7.20
C LEU A 50 5.58 -7.73 8.51
N ASP A 51 4.70 -7.98 9.46
CA ASP A 51 4.70 -7.30 10.75
C ASP A 51 6.01 -7.55 11.50
N ASN A 52 6.45 -8.81 11.59
CA ASN A 52 7.71 -9.16 12.21
C ASN A 52 8.91 -8.51 11.52
N PHE A 53 8.91 -8.53 10.19
CA PHE A 53 9.97 -7.91 9.39
C PHE A 53 10.06 -6.40 9.64
N LEU A 54 8.93 -5.71 9.66
CA LEU A 54 8.89 -4.26 9.94
C LEU A 54 9.34 -3.96 11.37
N ASN A 55 8.89 -4.74 12.35
CA ASN A 55 9.31 -4.56 13.74
C ASN A 55 10.82 -4.71 13.93
N GLU A 56 11.46 -5.60 13.18
CA GLU A 56 12.90 -5.79 13.25
C GLU A 56 13.70 -4.71 12.52
N ASN A 57 13.16 -4.16 11.43
CA ASN A 57 13.93 -3.34 10.50
C ASN A 57 13.69 -1.84 10.64
N ILE A 58 12.50 -1.41 11.04
CA ILE A 58 12.16 0.03 11.12
C ILE A 58 13.10 0.77 12.08
N PHE A 59 13.35 0.21 13.26
CA PHE A 59 14.27 0.83 14.22
C PHE A 59 15.69 0.97 13.69
N LYS A 60 16.16 -0.02 12.93
CA LYS A 60 17.50 0.02 12.33
C LYS A 60 17.60 1.16 11.33
N VAL A 61 16.58 1.33 10.51
CA VAL A 61 16.51 2.42 9.54
C VAL A 61 16.45 3.77 10.24
N GLU A 62 15.60 3.91 11.24
CA GLU A 62 15.45 5.17 11.97
C GLU A 62 16.73 5.58 12.69
N LYS A 63 17.50 4.62 13.20
CA LYS A 63 18.83 4.91 13.77
C LYS A 63 19.81 5.42 12.72
N ILE A 64 19.82 4.85 11.53
CA ILE A 64 20.68 5.28 10.43
C ILE A 64 20.31 6.68 9.96
N LEU A 65 19.01 6.95 9.85
CA LEU A 65 18.49 8.25 9.40
C LEU A 65 18.55 9.31 10.50
N ASP A 66 18.73 8.88 11.77
CA ASP A 66 18.63 9.76 12.93
C ASP A 66 17.29 10.50 12.99
N ASN A 67 16.23 9.84 12.55
CA ASN A 67 14.89 10.40 12.48
C ASN A 67 13.85 9.30 12.26
N PHE A 68 12.58 9.61 12.55
CA PHE A 68 11.48 8.70 12.29
C PHE A 68 11.13 8.65 10.80
N ILE A 69 10.76 7.45 10.35
CA ILE A 69 10.22 7.28 8.99
C ILE A 69 8.81 7.88 8.96
N GLN A 70 8.58 8.82 8.06
CA GLN A 70 7.28 9.48 7.93
C GLN A 70 6.47 8.92 6.77
N ASN A 71 7.14 8.50 5.71
CA ASN A 71 6.50 8.01 4.50
C ASN A 71 7.20 6.76 3.99
N ILE A 72 6.43 5.81 3.54
CA ILE A 72 6.92 4.59 2.90
C ILE A 72 6.12 4.38 1.62
N ASP A 73 6.83 4.24 0.50
CA ASP A 73 6.22 3.84 -0.75
C ASP A 73 6.13 2.31 -0.78
N ILE A 74 4.94 1.79 -0.98
CA ILE A 74 4.68 0.36 -0.89
C ILE A 74 4.30 -0.18 -2.26
N ALA A 75 4.99 -1.24 -2.70
CA ALA A 75 4.61 -2.03 -3.85
C ALA A 75 4.18 -3.42 -3.37
N ILE A 76 2.96 -3.79 -3.69
CA ILE A 76 2.40 -5.10 -3.34
C ILE A 76 2.20 -5.90 -4.61
N PHE A 77 2.73 -7.12 -4.64
CA PHE A 77 2.50 -8.06 -5.72
C PHE A 77 1.74 -9.28 -5.18
N SER A 78 0.58 -9.58 -5.78
CA SER A 78 -0.18 -10.78 -5.46
C SER A 78 -1.09 -11.12 -6.63
N GLU A 79 -1.22 -12.40 -6.93
CA GLU A 79 -2.14 -12.87 -7.96
C GLU A 79 -3.60 -12.64 -7.58
N ASP A 80 -3.89 -12.49 -6.28
CA ASP A 80 -5.22 -12.20 -5.78
C ASP A 80 -5.63 -10.73 -5.91
N LEU A 81 -4.68 -9.86 -6.23
CA LEU A 81 -4.97 -8.45 -6.47
C LEU A 81 -5.47 -8.25 -7.90
N PHE A 82 -6.56 -7.54 -8.02
CA PHE A 82 -7.07 -7.14 -9.33
C PHE A 82 -7.67 -5.74 -9.26
N THR A 83 -7.78 -5.12 -10.42
CA THR A 83 -8.41 -3.81 -10.57
C THR A 83 -9.76 -3.98 -11.24
N LEU A 84 -10.80 -3.50 -10.58
CA LEU A 84 -12.13 -3.42 -11.15
C LEU A 84 -12.42 -1.99 -11.57
N LYS A 85 -12.78 -1.79 -12.83
CA LYS A 85 -13.24 -0.49 -13.34
C LYS A 85 -14.75 -0.51 -13.40
N LEU A 86 -15.36 0.42 -12.70
CA LEU A 86 -16.81 0.54 -12.63
C LEU A 86 -17.21 1.99 -12.87
N SER A 87 -18.26 2.20 -13.63
CA SER A 87 -18.85 3.51 -13.82
C SER A 87 -20.27 3.52 -13.27
N VAL A 88 -20.55 4.44 -12.38
CA VAL A 88 -21.88 4.65 -11.84
C VAL A 88 -22.31 6.07 -12.14
N LYS A 89 -23.52 6.22 -12.64
CA LYS A 89 -24.07 7.50 -13.02
C LYS A 89 -25.41 7.75 -12.34
N LYS A 90 -25.53 8.90 -11.70
CA LYS A 90 -26.79 9.36 -11.13
C LYS A 90 -27.11 10.77 -11.56
N ASN A 91 -28.40 11.04 -11.76
CA ASN A 91 -28.88 12.38 -12.03
C ASN A 91 -28.99 13.15 -10.70
N ASN A 92 -28.30 14.27 -10.59
CA ASN A 92 -28.34 15.11 -9.40
C ASN A 92 -29.36 16.26 -9.48
N TYR A 93 -30.13 16.36 -10.57
CA TYR A 93 -31.17 17.39 -10.76
C TYR A 93 -30.68 18.82 -10.52
N ASN A 94 -29.46 19.14 -10.95
CA ASN A 94 -28.82 20.45 -10.76
C ASN A 94 -28.51 20.80 -9.29
N GLU A 95 -28.54 19.84 -8.39
CA GLU A 95 -28.11 20.04 -7.01
C GLU A 95 -26.61 20.03 -6.88
N ILE A 96 -26.11 20.68 -5.84
CA ILE A 96 -24.68 20.68 -5.51
C ILE A 96 -24.28 19.28 -5.07
N ILE A 97 -23.17 18.78 -5.64
CA ILE A 97 -22.58 17.49 -5.22
C ILE A 97 -21.80 17.73 -3.93
N ASP A 98 -22.20 17.05 -2.87
CA ASP A 98 -21.51 17.07 -1.59
C ASP A 98 -21.01 15.67 -1.20
N ASN A 99 -20.39 15.55 -0.02
CA ASN A 99 -19.86 14.27 0.46
C ASN A 99 -20.94 13.21 0.65
N SER A 100 -22.17 13.60 1.03
CA SER A 100 -23.29 12.67 1.14
C SER A 100 -23.62 12.01 -0.18
N LYS A 101 -23.69 12.79 -1.26
CA LYS A 101 -23.99 12.27 -2.60
C LYS A 101 -22.89 11.38 -3.12
N LEU A 102 -21.63 11.75 -2.87
CA LEU A 102 -20.49 10.89 -3.22
C LEU A 102 -20.53 9.58 -2.45
N THR A 103 -20.91 9.60 -1.19
CA THR A 103 -21.06 8.39 -0.37
C THR A 103 -22.14 7.47 -0.93
N TYR A 104 -23.27 8.01 -1.35
CA TYR A 104 -24.33 7.24 -2.00
C TYR A 104 -23.85 6.58 -3.29
N LEU A 105 -23.11 7.33 -4.14
CA LEU A 105 -22.55 6.77 -5.37
C LEU A 105 -21.56 5.63 -5.09
N LEU A 106 -20.72 5.78 -4.09
CA LEU A 106 -19.79 4.73 -3.68
C LEU A 106 -20.50 3.49 -3.18
N ASN A 107 -21.54 3.66 -2.39
CA ASN A 107 -22.34 2.54 -1.89
C ASN A 107 -23.07 1.81 -3.02
N ASP A 108 -23.65 2.55 -3.96
CA ASP A 108 -24.27 1.96 -5.13
C ASP A 108 -23.25 1.18 -5.98
N ALA A 109 -22.06 1.73 -6.17
CA ALA A 109 -20.99 1.05 -6.90
C ALA A 109 -20.58 -0.24 -6.20
N LYS A 110 -20.46 -0.23 -4.88
CA LYS A 110 -20.16 -1.44 -4.09
C LYS A 110 -21.26 -2.49 -4.22
N ASP A 111 -22.51 -2.08 -4.17
CA ASP A 111 -23.65 -3.00 -4.32
C ASP A 111 -23.69 -3.61 -5.72
N ASP A 112 -23.41 -2.83 -6.76
CA ASP A 112 -23.41 -3.31 -8.15
C ASP A 112 -22.32 -4.36 -8.40
N CYS A 113 -21.20 -4.29 -7.71
CA CYS A 113 -20.11 -5.23 -7.87
C CYS A 113 -19.94 -6.21 -6.71
N LYS A 114 -20.95 -6.33 -5.86
CA LYS A 114 -20.93 -7.14 -4.65
C LYS A 114 -20.50 -8.59 -4.87
N GLU A 115 -21.03 -9.24 -5.89
CA GLU A 115 -20.66 -10.62 -6.20
C GLU A 115 -19.20 -10.75 -6.67
N THR A 116 -18.73 -9.75 -7.42
CA THR A 116 -17.36 -9.74 -7.94
C THR A 116 -16.32 -9.57 -6.81
N ILE A 117 -16.65 -8.78 -5.79
CA ILE A 117 -15.73 -8.46 -4.69
C ILE A 117 -16.04 -9.20 -3.39
N LYS A 118 -16.89 -10.21 -3.42
CA LYS A 118 -17.43 -10.93 -2.25
C LYS A 118 -16.36 -11.34 -1.23
N ASP A 119 -15.27 -11.91 -1.68
CA ASP A 119 -14.19 -12.41 -0.83
C ASP A 119 -12.97 -11.49 -0.84
N LYS A 120 -13.14 -10.25 -1.25
CA LYS A 120 -12.03 -9.31 -1.44
C LYS A 120 -12.28 -8.02 -0.67
N LYS A 121 -11.19 -7.35 -0.35
CA LYS A 121 -11.20 -6.08 0.36
C LYS A 121 -10.80 -4.96 -0.59
N ILE A 122 -11.53 -3.85 -0.56
CA ILE A 122 -11.15 -2.65 -1.31
C ILE A 122 -9.96 -2.00 -0.59
N ILE A 123 -8.83 -1.90 -1.30
CA ILE A 123 -7.60 -1.29 -0.79
C ILE A 123 -7.52 0.17 -1.23
N HIS A 124 -7.91 0.43 -2.47
CA HIS A 124 -7.75 1.74 -3.07
C HIS A 124 -8.84 2.02 -4.09
N ILE A 125 -9.32 3.25 -4.10
CA ILE A 125 -10.27 3.78 -5.09
C ILE A 125 -9.59 4.92 -5.82
N LEU A 126 -9.49 4.76 -7.13
CA LEU A 126 -8.88 5.77 -8.01
C LEU A 126 -9.90 6.83 -8.43
#